data_25976bbd718d100611a5b0aaf2519c21
#
_entry.id   25976bbd718d100611a5b0aaf2519c21
#
_cell.length_a   1.000
_cell.length_b   1.000
_cell.length_c   1.000
_cell.angle_alpha   90.00
_cell.angle_beta   90.00
_cell.angle_gamma   90.00
#
_symmetry.space_group_name_H-M   'P 1'
#
loop_
_entity.id
_entity.type
_entity.pdbx_description
1 polymer ?
#
loop_
_entity_poly.entity_id
_entity_poly.type
_entity_poly.pdbx_seq_one_letter_code
_entity_poly.pdbx_strand_id
1 'polypeptide(L)'
;MPKPKPAPLRERDITRQIAREYYKEFDQLIESDVIIVGAGPSGLICAHDLAEMGFRTVIVEQSLALGGGFWSGGYLMNKATICEPANEILEEIGVPCKKITECEGMYMVDPPHATGALIAAAYRGGAKIMNLTRVVDLILRRDGILEGVVVNNTTAEMAGHDILHVDPIALESKIVVDATGHDAVVVELLHKRNLYKAVPGNGAMWVSRSEEEVMDRTGEVYPNCFVIGLAVAAVHGTPRMGPAFGSMLLSGRYGAELIKKKLKNE
;
A
#
# COMPACT_ATOMS: atom_id res chain seq x y z
N MET A 1 30.00 35.20 4.57
CA MET A 1 28.97 34.79 5.55
C MET A 1 29.61 33.86 6.58
N PRO A 2 29.33 33.98 7.89
CA PRO A 2 29.85 33.06 8.88
C PRO A 2 29.29 31.65 8.61
N LYS A 3 30.11 30.63 8.82
CA LYS A 3 29.65 29.22 8.65
C LYS A 3 28.55 28.91 9.67
N PRO A 4 27.41 28.36 9.25
CA PRO A 4 26.38 27.94 10.18
C PRO A 4 26.93 26.84 11.12
N LYS A 5 26.66 26.96 12.41
CA LYS A 5 27.04 25.96 13.41
C LYS A 5 25.80 25.20 13.84
N PRO A 6 25.79 23.84 13.72
CA PRO A 6 24.70 23.03 14.27
C PRO A 6 24.63 23.18 15.79
N ALA A 7 23.41 23.06 16.34
CA ALA A 7 23.22 23.03 17.78
C ALA A 7 23.93 21.83 18.41
N PRO A 8 24.56 21.98 19.61
CA PRO A 8 25.18 20.87 20.28
C PRO A 8 24.11 19.92 20.81
N LEU A 9 24.17 18.65 20.43
CA LEU A 9 23.29 17.59 20.90
C LEU A 9 24.11 16.52 21.64
N ARG A 10 23.44 15.77 22.53
CA ARG A 10 24.03 14.62 23.22
C ARG A 10 23.32 13.35 22.78
N GLU A 11 24.08 12.26 22.62
CA GLU A 11 23.61 10.95 22.16
C GLU A 11 22.43 10.42 23.00
N ARG A 12 22.53 10.57 24.34
CA ARG A 12 21.46 10.17 25.27
C ARG A 12 20.13 10.91 25.03
N ASP A 13 20.22 12.19 24.63
CA ASP A 13 19.03 13.02 24.42
C ASP A 13 18.39 12.67 23.07
N ILE A 14 19.20 12.40 22.04
CA ILE A 14 18.74 11.89 20.74
C ILE A 14 18.00 10.57 20.94
N THR A 15 18.65 9.56 21.59
CA THR A 15 18.04 8.25 21.80
C THR A 15 16.72 8.35 22.59
N ARG A 16 16.70 9.17 23.65
CA ARG A 16 15.51 9.36 24.48
C ARG A 16 14.36 9.98 23.71
N GLN A 17 14.61 10.98 22.87
CA GLN A 17 13.54 11.62 22.10
C GLN A 17 13.02 10.70 20.98
N ILE A 18 13.89 9.99 20.27
CA ILE A 18 13.46 8.99 19.28
C ILE A 18 12.56 7.94 19.95
N ALA A 19 12.95 7.38 21.09
CA ALA A 19 12.14 6.38 21.78
C ALA A 19 10.77 6.94 22.21
N ARG A 20 10.74 8.17 22.75
CA ARG A 20 9.49 8.82 23.18
C ARG A 20 8.52 9.05 22.04
N GLU A 21 9.00 9.63 20.93
CA GLU A 21 8.15 9.90 19.77
C GLU A 21 7.70 8.59 19.10
N TYR A 22 8.58 7.57 19.03
CA TYR A 22 8.23 6.25 18.53
C TYR A 22 7.06 5.64 19.31
N TYR A 23 7.16 5.57 20.65
CA TYR A 23 6.09 4.97 21.45
C TYR A 23 4.79 5.78 21.42
N LYS A 24 4.89 7.10 21.37
CA LYS A 24 3.72 7.98 21.24
C LYS A 24 2.99 7.77 19.89
N GLU A 25 3.75 7.59 18.80
CA GLU A 25 3.18 7.31 17.49
C GLU A 25 2.63 5.89 17.44
N PHE A 26 3.39 4.92 17.94
CA PHE A 26 3.01 3.51 17.93
C PHE A 26 1.68 3.26 18.65
N ASP A 27 1.42 3.90 19.77
CA ASP A 27 0.14 3.82 20.49
C ASP A 27 -1.05 4.20 19.62
N GLN A 28 -0.89 5.13 18.68
CA GLN A 28 -1.93 5.56 17.74
C GLN A 28 -2.15 4.57 16.58
N LEU A 29 -1.22 3.62 16.36
CA LEU A 29 -1.29 2.65 15.27
C LEU A 29 -1.98 1.36 15.67
N ILE A 30 -2.14 1.11 16.99
CA ILE A 30 -2.72 -0.14 17.52
C ILE A 30 -4.17 -0.31 17.06
N GLU A 31 -4.91 0.80 16.96
CA GLU A 31 -6.29 0.84 16.49
C GLU A 31 -6.48 1.92 15.42
N SER A 32 -7.00 1.54 14.27
CA SER A 32 -7.24 2.44 13.14
C SER A 32 -8.60 2.19 12.46
N ASP A 33 -9.01 3.07 11.56
CA ASP A 33 -10.20 2.81 10.75
C ASP A 33 -9.83 1.89 9.57
N VAL A 34 -8.65 2.08 8.96
CA VAL A 34 -8.20 1.29 7.81
C VAL A 34 -6.73 0.93 7.95
N ILE A 35 -6.41 -0.34 7.79
CA ILE A 35 -5.05 -0.83 7.56
C ILE A 35 -4.90 -1.20 6.09
N ILE A 36 -3.89 -0.60 5.43
CA ILE A 36 -3.51 -0.93 4.06
C ILE A 36 -2.22 -1.74 4.11
N VAL A 37 -2.25 -2.95 3.59
CA VAL A 37 -1.08 -3.83 3.51
C VAL A 37 -0.42 -3.65 2.14
N GLY A 38 0.79 -3.09 2.14
CA GLY A 38 1.56 -2.76 0.94
C GLY A 38 1.56 -1.28 0.59
N ALA A 39 2.77 -0.70 0.50
CA ALA A 39 3.02 0.68 0.13
C ALA A 39 3.39 0.85 -1.36
N GLY A 40 2.78 0.06 -2.25
CA GLY A 40 2.85 0.27 -3.70
C GLY A 40 2.03 1.50 -4.14
N PRO A 41 2.02 1.85 -5.44
CA PRO A 41 1.31 3.04 -5.92
C PRO A 41 -0.18 3.04 -5.56
N SER A 42 -0.86 1.90 -5.63
CA SER A 42 -2.27 1.76 -5.23
C SER A 42 -2.49 1.98 -3.74
N GLY A 43 -1.63 1.38 -2.89
CA GLY A 43 -1.71 1.55 -1.44
C GLY A 43 -1.43 2.98 -0.99
N LEU A 44 -0.44 3.64 -1.59
CA LEU A 44 -0.07 5.02 -1.26
C LEU A 44 -1.17 6.01 -1.62
N ILE A 45 -1.78 5.91 -2.82
CA ILE A 45 -2.87 6.82 -3.20
C ILE A 45 -4.15 6.54 -2.44
N CYS A 46 -4.47 5.28 -2.17
CA CYS A 46 -5.61 4.91 -1.33
C CYS A 46 -5.46 5.48 0.09
N ALA A 47 -4.26 5.39 0.67
CA ALA A 47 -3.98 5.94 1.99
C ALA A 47 -4.06 7.47 2.03
N HIS A 48 -3.53 8.14 1.00
CA HIS A 48 -3.65 9.58 0.83
C HIS A 48 -5.13 10.01 0.88
N ASP A 49 -5.94 9.43 -0.01
CA ASP A 49 -7.33 9.82 -0.17
C ASP A 49 -8.16 9.53 1.10
N LEU A 50 -7.98 8.35 1.72
CA LEU A 50 -8.67 8.01 2.98
C LEU A 50 -8.28 8.91 4.14
N ALA A 51 -7.00 9.21 4.29
CA ALA A 51 -6.52 10.08 5.36
C ALA A 51 -6.99 11.53 5.16
N GLU A 52 -7.02 12.06 3.93
CA GLU A 52 -7.63 13.37 3.63
C GLU A 52 -9.14 13.42 3.93
N MET A 53 -9.82 12.29 3.81
CA MET A 53 -11.23 12.17 4.22
C MET A 53 -11.42 12.09 5.75
N GLY A 54 -10.34 12.08 6.52
CA GLY A 54 -10.33 12.08 7.98
C GLY A 54 -10.33 10.70 8.64
N PHE A 55 -10.14 9.61 7.88
CA PHE A 55 -10.02 8.26 8.46
C PHE A 55 -8.61 8.02 8.99
N ARG A 56 -8.52 7.39 10.18
CA ARG A 56 -7.24 6.93 10.74
C ARG A 56 -6.71 5.79 9.87
N THR A 57 -5.74 6.10 9.02
CA THR A 57 -5.22 5.18 7.99
C THR A 57 -3.76 4.82 8.28
N VAL A 58 -3.49 3.52 8.33
CA VAL A 58 -2.15 2.96 8.56
C VAL A 58 -1.74 2.13 7.35
N ILE A 59 -0.54 2.34 6.84
CA ILE A 59 0.10 1.46 5.85
C ILE A 59 1.10 0.56 6.58
N VAL A 60 1.03 -0.73 6.30
CA VAL A 60 2.04 -1.73 6.71
C VAL A 60 2.82 -2.15 5.48
N GLU A 61 4.14 -1.94 5.48
CA GLU A 61 5.03 -2.27 4.36
C GLU A 61 6.21 -3.14 4.82
N GLN A 62 6.39 -4.29 4.17
CA GLN A 62 7.47 -5.23 4.55
C GLN A 62 8.86 -4.73 4.18
N SER A 63 8.99 -3.89 3.17
CA SER A 63 10.28 -3.37 2.70
C SER A 63 10.69 -2.11 3.47
N LEU A 64 11.98 -1.78 3.45
CA LEU A 64 12.49 -0.50 3.96
C LEU A 64 11.98 0.66 3.10
N ALA A 65 12.05 0.50 1.77
CA ALA A 65 11.64 1.50 0.80
C ALA A 65 10.16 1.32 0.44
N LEU A 66 9.41 2.42 0.47
CA LEU A 66 8.02 2.48 0.03
C LEU A 66 7.96 2.65 -1.49
N GLY A 67 6.82 2.34 -2.14
CA GLY A 67 6.61 2.53 -3.58
C GLY A 67 6.60 1.25 -4.40
N GLY A 68 6.98 0.12 -3.78
CA GLY A 68 6.98 -1.18 -4.45
C GLY A 68 7.77 -1.20 -5.74
N GLY A 69 7.28 -1.89 -6.76
CA GLY A 69 7.93 -1.99 -8.07
C GLY A 69 7.92 -0.70 -8.90
N PHE A 70 7.24 0.35 -8.46
CA PHE A 70 7.18 1.60 -9.21
C PHE A 70 8.53 2.32 -9.27
N TRP A 71 9.39 2.16 -8.26
CA TRP A 71 10.74 2.74 -8.25
C TRP A 71 11.57 2.43 -9.48
N SER A 72 11.54 1.19 -9.96
CA SER A 72 12.34 0.75 -11.08
C SER A 72 11.72 1.11 -12.44
N GLY A 73 10.44 1.48 -12.45
CA GLY A 73 9.70 1.67 -13.69
C GLY A 73 9.63 0.40 -14.53
N GLY A 74 9.48 0.58 -15.84
CA GLY A 74 9.53 -0.53 -16.78
C GLY A 74 10.97 -0.93 -17.11
N TYR A 75 11.25 -2.22 -17.08
CA TYR A 75 12.49 -2.82 -17.58
C TYR A 75 13.78 -2.28 -16.95
N LEU A 76 13.74 -1.73 -15.74
CA LEU A 76 14.86 -1.03 -15.08
C LEU A 76 15.38 0.18 -15.89
N MET A 77 14.55 0.75 -16.78
CA MET A 77 14.92 1.89 -17.63
C MET A 77 14.55 3.23 -17.03
N ASN A 78 14.11 3.25 -15.79
CA ASN A 78 13.72 4.47 -15.07
C ASN A 78 12.65 5.30 -15.81
N LYS A 79 11.71 4.62 -16.46
CA LYS A 79 10.52 5.17 -17.11
C LYS A 79 9.34 4.28 -16.83
N ALA A 80 8.17 4.89 -16.67
CA ALA A 80 6.93 4.15 -16.47
C ALA A 80 5.82 4.77 -17.31
N THR A 81 4.91 3.91 -17.79
CA THR A 81 3.73 4.34 -18.54
C THR A 81 2.52 4.43 -17.64
N ILE A 82 1.72 5.48 -17.88
CA ILE A 82 0.45 5.73 -17.23
C ILE A 82 -0.60 5.91 -18.34
N CYS A 83 -1.77 5.27 -18.20
CA CYS A 83 -2.89 5.50 -19.09
C CYS A 83 -3.82 6.61 -18.55
N GLU A 84 -4.53 7.29 -19.44
CA GLU A 84 -5.63 8.17 -19.07
C GLU A 84 -6.74 7.39 -18.34
N PRO A 85 -7.40 7.96 -17.29
CA PRO A 85 -7.17 9.30 -16.71
C PRO A 85 -6.22 9.26 -15.48
N ALA A 86 -5.41 8.22 -15.29
CA ALA A 86 -4.54 8.09 -14.12
C ALA A 86 -3.43 9.16 -14.05
N ASN A 87 -3.09 9.80 -15.18
CA ASN A 87 -2.19 10.95 -15.21
C ASN A 87 -2.69 12.09 -14.32
N GLU A 88 -4.01 12.33 -14.26
CA GLU A 88 -4.60 13.38 -13.43
C GLU A 88 -4.25 13.19 -11.94
N ILE A 89 -4.24 11.95 -11.45
CA ILE A 89 -3.85 11.62 -10.07
C ILE A 89 -2.42 12.06 -9.77
N LEU A 90 -1.51 11.82 -10.69
CA LEU A 90 -0.11 12.18 -10.53
C LEU A 90 0.10 13.69 -10.67
N GLU A 91 -0.60 14.34 -11.59
CA GLU A 91 -0.55 15.78 -11.82
C GLU A 91 -1.08 16.56 -10.59
N GLU A 92 -2.15 16.08 -9.95
CA GLU A 92 -2.69 16.64 -8.69
C GLU A 92 -1.64 16.69 -7.58
N ILE A 93 -0.75 15.69 -7.52
CA ILE A 93 0.32 15.63 -6.51
C ILE A 93 1.64 16.23 -6.98
N GLY A 94 1.64 16.90 -8.15
CA GLY A 94 2.75 17.67 -8.68
C GLY A 94 3.76 16.86 -9.52
N VAL A 95 3.38 15.72 -10.07
CA VAL A 95 4.22 14.93 -10.97
C VAL A 95 3.93 15.28 -12.42
N PRO A 96 4.92 15.76 -13.20
CA PRO A 96 4.74 15.99 -14.63
C PRO A 96 4.49 14.69 -15.39
N CYS A 97 3.40 14.63 -16.15
CA CYS A 97 3.08 13.52 -17.03
C CYS A 97 3.29 13.93 -18.50
N LYS A 98 4.28 13.33 -19.15
CA LYS A 98 4.57 13.64 -20.56
C LYS A 98 3.66 12.81 -21.47
N LYS A 99 2.75 13.48 -22.19
CA LYS A 99 1.90 12.82 -23.20
C LYS A 99 2.75 12.25 -24.34
N ILE A 100 2.45 11.02 -24.74
CA ILE A 100 3.09 10.33 -25.87
C ILE A 100 2.19 10.48 -27.08
N THR A 101 2.67 11.20 -28.08
CA THR A 101 1.87 11.54 -29.26
C THR A 101 1.63 10.34 -30.17
N GLU A 102 2.53 9.37 -30.16
CA GLU A 102 2.49 8.15 -30.97
C GLU A 102 1.53 7.08 -30.40
N CYS A 103 1.07 7.27 -29.16
CA CYS A 103 0.17 6.33 -28.48
C CYS A 103 -0.91 7.11 -27.74
N GLU A 104 -2.12 7.11 -28.28
CA GLU A 104 -3.27 7.82 -27.69
C GLU A 104 -3.55 7.33 -26.27
N GLY A 105 -3.83 8.27 -25.35
CA GLY A 105 -4.11 7.98 -23.94
C GLY A 105 -2.90 7.53 -23.11
N MET A 106 -1.68 7.56 -23.67
CA MET A 106 -0.46 7.15 -22.96
C MET A 106 0.36 8.35 -22.49
N TYR A 107 0.83 8.26 -21.26
CA TYR A 107 1.77 9.21 -20.67
C TYR A 107 3.02 8.49 -20.15
N MET A 108 4.14 9.20 -20.15
CA MET A 108 5.41 8.77 -19.59
C MET A 108 5.73 9.60 -18.34
N VAL A 109 6.19 8.94 -17.29
CA VAL A 109 6.61 9.57 -16.04
C VAL A 109 7.98 9.07 -15.61
N ASP A 110 8.63 9.83 -14.73
CA ASP A 110 9.86 9.43 -14.05
C ASP A 110 9.50 8.73 -12.72
N PRO A 111 9.71 7.41 -12.60
CA PRO A 111 9.29 6.64 -11.44
C PRO A 111 9.80 7.15 -10.09
N PRO A 112 11.09 7.54 -9.92
CA PRO A 112 11.55 8.08 -8.65
C PRO A 112 10.82 9.36 -8.24
N HIS A 113 10.51 10.25 -9.20
CA HIS A 113 9.73 11.45 -8.93
C HIS A 113 8.29 11.09 -8.53
N ALA A 114 7.63 10.27 -9.32
CA ALA A 114 6.26 9.84 -9.04
C ALA A 114 6.14 9.11 -7.70
N THR A 115 7.06 8.18 -7.41
CA THR A 115 7.09 7.44 -6.14
C THR A 115 7.32 8.38 -4.96
N GLY A 116 8.29 9.29 -5.06
CA GLY A 116 8.56 10.28 -4.01
C GLY A 116 7.36 11.20 -3.75
N ALA A 117 6.66 11.62 -4.81
CA ALA A 117 5.45 12.43 -4.71
C ALA A 117 4.29 11.67 -4.05
N LEU A 118 4.06 10.39 -4.41
CA LEU A 118 3.04 9.54 -3.80
C LEU A 118 3.29 9.32 -2.30
N ILE A 119 4.55 9.04 -1.91
CA ILE A 119 4.92 8.90 -0.50
C ILE A 119 4.65 10.22 0.24
N ALA A 120 5.11 11.34 -0.31
CA ALA A 120 4.89 12.65 0.29
C ALA A 120 3.39 13.01 0.38
N ALA A 121 2.59 12.62 -0.61
CA ALA A 121 1.13 12.81 -0.61
C ALA A 121 0.49 12.01 0.52
N ALA A 122 0.79 10.72 0.67
CA ALA A 122 0.27 9.90 1.76
C ALA A 122 0.54 10.50 3.14
N TYR A 123 1.78 10.96 3.40
CA TYR A 123 2.12 11.64 4.66
C TYR A 123 1.39 12.98 4.82
N ARG A 124 1.27 13.79 3.77
CA ARG A 124 0.53 15.07 3.83
C ARG A 124 -0.96 14.86 4.10
N GLY A 125 -1.57 13.81 3.54
CA GLY A 125 -2.94 13.42 3.84
C GLY A 125 -3.15 12.97 5.29
N GLY A 126 -2.08 12.64 6.01
CA GLY A 126 -2.13 12.22 7.41
C GLY A 126 -2.01 10.72 7.63
N ALA A 127 -1.79 9.92 6.58
CA ALA A 127 -1.57 8.49 6.72
C ALA A 127 -0.30 8.20 7.54
N LYS A 128 -0.35 7.14 8.34
CA LYS A 128 0.78 6.62 9.10
C LYS A 128 1.38 5.42 8.40
N ILE A 129 2.70 5.24 8.48
CA ILE A 129 3.39 4.19 7.73
C ILE A 129 4.32 3.42 8.66
N MET A 130 4.16 2.09 8.69
CA MET A 130 5.05 1.14 9.34
C MET A 130 5.81 0.36 8.26
N ASN A 131 7.02 0.81 7.92
CA ASN A 131 7.90 0.07 7.03
C ASN A 131 8.72 -0.98 7.79
N LEU A 132 9.45 -1.87 7.08
CA LEU A 132 10.12 -3.04 7.66
C LEU A 132 9.20 -3.90 8.54
N THR A 133 7.90 -3.87 8.25
CA THR A 133 6.86 -4.54 9.02
C THR A 133 6.07 -5.46 8.10
N ARG A 134 6.12 -6.75 8.38
CA ARG A 134 5.45 -7.80 7.60
C ARG A 134 4.17 -8.25 8.28
N VAL A 135 3.09 -8.36 7.53
CA VAL A 135 1.88 -9.05 7.97
C VAL A 135 2.17 -10.57 7.96
N VAL A 136 1.97 -11.20 9.11
CA VAL A 136 2.23 -12.63 9.33
C VAL A 136 0.94 -13.40 9.59
N ASP A 137 -0.10 -12.72 10.08
CA ASP A 137 -1.40 -13.31 10.35
C ASP A 137 -2.52 -12.26 10.33
N LEU A 138 -3.77 -12.70 10.56
CA LEU A 138 -4.99 -11.90 10.56
C LEU A 138 -5.66 -11.95 11.92
N ILE A 139 -6.38 -10.87 12.27
CA ILE A 139 -7.29 -10.84 13.42
C ILE A 139 -8.69 -11.16 12.89
N LEU A 140 -9.18 -12.33 13.25
CA LEU A 140 -10.51 -12.82 12.88
C LEU A 140 -11.36 -12.98 14.14
N ARG A 141 -12.54 -12.40 14.14
CA ARG A 141 -13.47 -12.48 15.26
C ARG A 141 -14.58 -13.51 14.97
N ARG A 142 -15.66 -13.46 15.77
CA ARG A 142 -16.81 -14.34 15.59
C ARG A 142 -17.33 -14.24 14.15
N ASP A 143 -17.76 -15.36 13.61
CA ASP A 143 -18.26 -15.49 12.24
C ASP A 143 -17.22 -15.21 11.14
N GLY A 144 -15.95 -15.19 11.51
CA GLY A 144 -14.84 -15.01 10.58
C GLY A 144 -14.60 -13.56 10.11
N ILE A 145 -15.25 -12.57 10.70
CA ILE A 145 -15.09 -11.16 10.31
C ILE A 145 -13.65 -10.73 10.52
N LEU A 146 -13.07 -10.11 9.50
CA LEU A 146 -11.71 -9.56 9.54
C LEU A 146 -11.72 -8.22 10.28
N GLU A 147 -10.94 -8.13 11.37
CA GLU A 147 -10.85 -6.95 12.23
C GLU A 147 -9.42 -6.47 12.46
N GLY A 148 -8.50 -6.83 11.59
CA GLY A 148 -7.13 -6.35 11.68
C GLY A 148 -6.10 -7.35 11.17
N VAL A 149 -4.84 -7.03 11.44
CA VAL A 149 -3.68 -7.84 11.04
C VAL A 149 -2.74 -8.09 12.21
N VAL A 150 -1.97 -9.15 12.09
CA VAL A 150 -0.87 -9.47 13.01
C VAL A 150 0.43 -9.25 12.26
N VAL A 151 1.32 -8.46 12.84
CA VAL A 151 2.55 -8.01 12.18
C VAL A 151 3.80 -8.37 12.98
N ASN A 152 4.91 -8.54 12.27
CA ASN A 152 6.21 -8.69 12.87
C ASN A 152 7.25 -7.85 12.11
N ASN A 153 8.38 -7.57 12.74
CA ASN A 153 9.48 -6.92 12.04
C ASN A 153 10.00 -7.83 10.93
N THR A 154 10.14 -7.30 9.72
CA THR A 154 10.57 -8.09 8.56
C THR A 154 11.94 -8.74 8.78
N THR A 155 12.87 -8.08 9.48
CA THR A 155 14.20 -8.66 9.76
C THR A 155 14.13 -9.79 10.76
N ALA A 156 13.19 -9.75 11.72
CA ALA A 156 12.92 -10.86 12.63
C ALA A 156 12.41 -12.10 11.90
N GLU A 157 11.44 -11.89 11.00
CA GLU A 157 10.91 -12.98 10.13
C GLU A 157 12.00 -13.58 9.23
N MET A 158 12.90 -12.75 8.69
CA MET A 158 14.02 -13.21 7.86
C MET A 158 15.08 -13.99 8.64
N ALA A 159 15.26 -13.69 9.92
CA ALA A 159 16.17 -14.43 10.79
C ALA A 159 15.69 -15.86 11.06
N GLY A 160 14.39 -16.09 11.01
CA GLY A 160 13.77 -17.40 11.27
C GLY A 160 13.65 -17.76 12.74
N HIS A 161 12.73 -18.66 13.03
CA HIS A 161 12.39 -19.06 14.40
C HIS A 161 13.54 -19.71 15.18
N ASP A 162 14.50 -20.31 14.49
CA ASP A 162 15.66 -20.95 15.13
C ASP A 162 16.61 -19.94 15.80
N ILE A 163 16.56 -18.67 15.35
CA ILE A 163 17.43 -17.60 15.86
C ILE A 163 16.65 -16.64 16.74
N LEU A 164 15.40 -16.36 16.40
CA LEU A 164 14.64 -15.30 17.03
C LEU A 164 13.18 -15.72 17.28
N HIS A 165 12.84 -15.89 18.54
CA HIS A 165 11.46 -16.07 18.99
C HIS A 165 10.90 -14.71 19.41
N VAL A 166 10.16 -14.05 18.53
CA VAL A 166 9.50 -12.78 18.82
C VAL A 166 8.00 -12.95 18.58
N ASP A 167 7.22 -12.69 19.61
CA ASP A 167 5.77 -12.67 19.48
C ASP A 167 5.34 -11.52 18.56
N PRO A 168 4.45 -11.78 17.60
CA PRO A 168 3.98 -10.75 16.68
C PRO A 168 3.01 -9.79 17.38
N ILE A 169 2.84 -8.62 16.80
CA ILE A 169 2.01 -7.53 17.32
C ILE A 169 0.67 -7.54 16.60
N ALA A 170 -0.42 -7.40 17.34
CA ALA A 170 -1.77 -7.24 16.80
C ALA A 170 -2.09 -5.76 16.55
N LEU A 171 -2.63 -5.45 15.36
CA LEU A 171 -3.13 -4.13 14.98
C LEU A 171 -4.59 -4.28 14.55
N GLU A 172 -5.51 -3.62 15.23
CA GLU A 172 -6.95 -3.69 14.96
C GLU A 172 -7.39 -2.60 13.99
N SER A 173 -8.36 -2.94 13.12
CA SER A 173 -8.98 -1.98 12.20
C SER A 173 -10.38 -2.44 11.77
N LYS A 174 -11.20 -1.48 11.34
CA LYS A 174 -12.53 -1.78 10.78
C LYS A 174 -12.41 -2.40 9.38
N ILE A 175 -11.42 -1.97 8.61
CA ILE A 175 -11.18 -2.42 7.23
C ILE A 175 -9.70 -2.78 7.06
N VAL A 176 -9.43 -3.87 6.37
CA VAL A 176 -8.10 -4.25 5.87
C VAL A 176 -8.10 -4.22 4.36
N VAL A 177 -7.10 -3.58 3.77
CA VAL A 177 -6.93 -3.48 2.32
C VAL A 177 -5.69 -4.27 1.90
N ASP A 178 -5.86 -5.23 1.02
CA ASP A 178 -4.75 -5.94 0.37
C ASP A 178 -4.28 -5.14 -0.86
N ALA A 179 -3.13 -4.50 -0.73
CA ALA A 179 -2.41 -3.77 -1.76
C ALA A 179 -1.02 -4.38 -2.03
N THR A 180 -0.85 -5.67 -1.70
CA THR A 180 0.46 -6.35 -1.72
C THR A 180 0.91 -6.80 -3.12
N GLY A 181 0.13 -6.44 -4.14
CA GLY A 181 0.47 -6.72 -5.52
C GLY A 181 0.36 -8.22 -5.87
N HIS A 182 1.40 -8.78 -6.46
CA HIS A 182 1.37 -10.16 -6.95
C HIS A 182 1.09 -11.21 -5.88
N ASP A 183 1.44 -10.93 -4.63
CA ASP A 183 1.40 -11.89 -3.54
C ASP A 183 0.01 -12.01 -2.90
N ALA A 184 -0.86 -10.98 -3.01
CA ALA A 184 -2.20 -10.93 -2.41
C ALA A 184 -2.22 -11.50 -0.98
N VAL A 185 -1.29 -11.01 -0.13
CA VAL A 185 -0.90 -11.62 1.16
C VAL A 185 -2.09 -11.79 2.10
N VAL A 186 -2.97 -10.79 2.19
CA VAL A 186 -4.13 -10.85 3.10
C VAL A 186 -5.11 -11.93 2.63
N VAL A 187 -5.40 -11.96 1.33
CA VAL A 187 -6.33 -12.96 0.76
C VAL A 187 -5.73 -14.36 0.79
N GLU A 188 -4.41 -14.50 0.59
CA GLU A 188 -3.69 -15.78 0.77
C GLU A 188 -3.77 -16.27 2.22
N LEU A 189 -3.68 -15.38 3.21
CA LEU A 189 -3.86 -15.75 4.62
C LEU A 189 -5.30 -16.20 4.92
N LEU A 190 -6.32 -15.58 4.29
CA LEU A 190 -7.71 -16.04 4.36
C LEU A 190 -7.88 -17.43 3.70
N HIS A 191 -7.24 -17.65 2.54
CA HIS A 191 -7.25 -18.92 1.86
C HIS A 191 -6.63 -20.05 2.71
N LYS A 192 -5.47 -19.81 3.32
CA LYS A 192 -4.83 -20.78 4.23
C LYS A 192 -5.70 -21.18 5.43
N ARG A 193 -6.69 -20.37 5.79
CA ARG A 193 -7.68 -20.64 6.85
C ARG A 193 -9.00 -21.22 6.33
N ASN A 194 -9.08 -21.57 5.04
CA ASN A 194 -10.29 -22.06 4.38
C ASN A 194 -11.47 -21.06 4.42
N LEU A 195 -11.20 -19.77 4.56
CA LEU A 195 -12.18 -18.69 4.55
C LEU A 195 -12.33 -18.06 3.17
N TYR A 196 -11.40 -18.29 2.27
CA TYR A 196 -11.44 -17.84 0.89
C TYR A 196 -11.07 -18.98 -0.05
N LYS A 197 -11.61 -18.94 -1.28
CA LYS A 197 -11.20 -19.87 -2.34
C LYS A 197 -9.73 -19.70 -2.69
N ALA A 198 -9.16 -20.64 -3.42
CA ALA A 198 -7.78 -20.54 -3.88
C ALA A 198 -7.51 -19.21 -4.61
N VAL A 199 -6.34 -18.63 -4.35
CA VAL A 199 -5.83 -17.44 -5.06
C VAL A 199 -5.06 -17.92 -6.29
N PRO A 200 -5.58 -17.74 -7.52
CA PRO A 200 -4.99 -18.34 -8.71
C PRO A 200 -3.66 -17.70 -9.14
N GLY A 201 -3.32 -16.54 -8.57
CA GLY A 201 -2.20 -15.73 -9.04
C GLY A 201 -2.51 -14.97 -10.34
N ASN A 202 -1.56 -14.23 -10.83
CA ASN A 202 -1.73 -13.42 -12.05
C ASN A 202 -1.71 -14.31 -13.31
N GLY A 203 -2.59 -14.01 -14.27
CA GLY A 203 -2.57 -14.61 -15.60
C GLY A 203 -1.43 -14.13 -16.49
N ALA A 204 -1.45 -14.56 -17.74
CA ALA A 204 -0.48 -14.13 -18.74
C ALA A 204 -0.59 -12.61 -19.02
N MET A 205 0.47 -12.01 -19.57
CA MET A 205 0.50 -10.58 -19.86
C MET A 205 -0.49 -10.21 -20.97
N TRP A 206 -1.43 -9.31 -20.62
CA TRP A 206 -2.35 -8.69 -21.57
C TRP A 206 -2.78 -7.33 -20.99
N VAL A 207 -2.04 -6.28 -21.37
CA VAL A 207 -2.13 -4.95 -20.73
C VAL A 207 -3.55 -4.38 -20.72
N SER A 208 -4.18 -4.21 -21.90
CA SER A 208 -5.48 -3.55 -22.00
C SER A 208 -6.55 -4.26 -21.16
N ARG A 209 -6.62 -5.59 -21.26
CA ARG A 209 -7.57 -6.37 -20.48
C ARG A 209 -7.27 -6.32 -18.96
N SER A 210 -5.99 -6.30 -18.59
CA SER A 210 -5.61 -6.18 -17.19
C SER A 210 -6.03 -4.83 -16.60
N GLU A 211 -5.83 -3.74 -17.33
CA GLU A 211 -6.24 -2.39 -16.92
C GLU A 211 -7.76 -2.31 -16.66
N GLU A 212 -8.57 -2.91 -17.53
CA GLU A 212 -10.02 -2.99 -17.37
C GLU A 212 -10.42 -3.87 -16.18
N GLU A 213 -9.94 -5.13 -16.15
CA GLU A 213 -10.37 -6.10 -15.12
C GLU A 213 -9.91 -5.73 -13.71
N VAL A 214 -8.79 -5.03 -13.54
CA VAL A 214 -8.37 -4.49 -12.24
C VAL A 214 -9.38 -3.47 -11.73
N MET A 215 -9.88 -2.58 -12.59
CA MET A 215 -10.90 -1.61 -12.22
C MET A 215 -12.24 -2.26 -11.89
N ASP A 216 -12.70 -3.19 -12.75
CA ASP A 216 -14.00 -3.85 -12.59
C ASP A 216 -14.08 -4.70 -11.31
N ARG A 217 -12.95 -5.24 -10.86
CA ARG A 217 -12.88 -6.17 -9.73
C ARG A 217 -12.27 -5.58 -8.46
N THR A 218 -11.89 -4.29 -8.49
CA THR A 218 -11.48 -3.56 -7.29
C THR A 218 -12.64 -3.49 -6.31
N GLY A 219 -12.42 -3.92 -5.06
CA GLY A 219 -13.48 -3.84 -4.05
C GLY A 219 -13.35 -4.84 -2.93
N GLU A 220 -14.45 -5.04 -2.22
CA GLU A 220 -14.54 -5.98 -1.11
C GLU A 220 -14.64 -7.42 -1.63
N VAL A 221 -13.74 -8.28 -1.17
CA VAL A 221 -13.69 -9.70 -1.56
C VAL A 221 -14.04 -10.66 -0.42
N TYR A 222 -13.97 -10.17 0.80
CA TYR A 222 -14.33 -10.88 2.02
C TYR A 222 -14.79 -9.84 3.06
N PRO A 223 -15.64 -10.16 4.05
CA PRO A 223 -16.09 -9.17 5.03
C PRO A 223 -14.95 -8.37 5.64
N ASN A 224 -14.96 -7.04 5.40
CA ASN A 224 -13.94 -6.07 5.78
C ASN A 224 -12.57 -6.22 5.10
N CYS A 225 -12.46 -7.05 4.05
CA CYS A 225 -11.25 -7.19 3.24
C CYS A 225 -11.47 -6.64 1.84
N PHE A 226 -10.74 -5.58 1.49
CA PHE A 226 -10.73 -5.00 0.14
C PHE A 226 -9.45 -5.38 -0.59
N VAL A 227 -9.54 -5.49 -1.91
CA VAL A 227 -8.36 -5.66 -2.78
C VAL A 227 -8.26 -4.49 -3.75
N ILE A 228 -7.03 -3.98 -3.93
CA ILE A 228 -6.73 -2.88 -4.84
C ILE A 228 -5.44 -3.13 -5.62
N GLY A 229 -5.30 -2.47 -6.75
CA GLY A 229 -4.11 -2.56 -7.59
C GLY A 229 -3.87 -3.97 -8.10
N LEU A 230 -2.63 -4.39 -8.17
CA LEU A 230 -2.29 -5.68 -8.77
C LEU A 230 -2.68 -6.89 -7.92
N ALA A 231 -3.01 -6.71 -6.64
CA ALA A 231 -3.60 -7.76 -5.81
C ALA A 231 -4.95 -8.22 -6.37
N VAL A 232 -5.71 -7.33 -7.00
CA VAL A 232 -6.95 -7.68 -7.71
C VAL A 232 -6.68 -8.74 -8.77
N ALA A 233 -5.63 -8.55 -9.58
CA ALA A 233 -5.29 -9.51 -10.64
C ALA A 233 -4.87 -10.87 -10.06
N ALA A 234 -4.12 -10.88 -8.96
CA ALA A 234 -3.70 -12.12 -8.30
C ALA A 234 -4.90 -12.88 -7.71
N VAL A 235 -5.81 -12.18 -7.04
CA VAL A 235 -7.00 -12.77 -6.40
C VAL A 235 -7.99 -13.36 -7.41
N HIS A 236 -8.13 -12.71 -8.56
CA HIS A 236 -9.12 -13.10 -9.57
C HIS A 236 -8.55 -13.88 -10.76
N GLY A 237 -7.22 -14.08 -10.83
CA GLY A 237 -6.58 -14.79 -11.95
C GLY A 237 -6.62 -14.03 -13.26
N THR A 238 -6.72 -12.70 -13.19
CA THR A 238 -6.80 -11.87 -14.39
C THR A 238 -5.42 -11.67 -15.01
N PRO A 239 -5.31 -11.26 -16.26
CA PRO A 239 -4.03 -10.96 -16.88
C PRO A 239 -3.25 -9.91 -16.08
N ARG A 240 -1.92 -9.89 -16.22
CA ARG A 240 -1.06 -8.84 -15.64
C ARG A 240 -0.73 -7.77 -16.68
N MET A 241 -0.51 -6.55 -16.21
CA MET A 241 -0.33 -5.38 -17.08
C MET A 241 1.14 -5.07 -17.44
N GLY A 242 2.12 -5.72 -16.82
CA GLY A 242 3.53 -5.36 -17.04
C GLY A 242 3.85 -3.94 -16.52
N PRO A 243 4.69 -3.15 -17.24
CA PRO A 243 5.14 -1.83 -16.77
C PRO A 243 4.14 -0.68 -17.00
N ALA A 244 2.84 -0.97 -17.04
CA ALA A 244 1.77 0.02 -17.01
C ALA A 244 1.26 0.18 -15.57
N PHE A 245 1.07 1.41 -15.11
CA PHE A 245 0.72 1.69 -13.71
C PHE A 245 -0.59 2.46 -13.56
N GLY A 246 -1.34 2.66 -14.65
CA GLY A 246 -2.56 3.46 -14.66
C GLY A 246 -3.64 2.92 -13.75
N SER A 247 -4.11 1.71 -13.99
CA SER A 247 -5.17 1.11 -13.18
C SER A 247 -4.75 0.86 -11.73
N MET A 248 -3.46 0.75 -11.42
CA MET A 248 -3.01 0.66 -10.04
C MET A 248 -3.35 1.94 -9.26
N LEU A 249 -3.13 3.12 -9.85
CA LEU A 249 -3.48 4.40 -9.25
C LEU A 249 -5.00 4.59 -9.18
N LEU A 250 -5.69 4.33 -10.30
CA LEU A 250 -7.15 4.43 -10.37
C LEU A 250 -7.84 3.49 -9.37
N SER A 251 -7.39 2.24 -9.28
CA SER A 251 -7.90 1.25 -8.33
C SER A 251 -7.68 1.67 -6.88
N GLY A 252 -6.53 2.28 -6.57
CA GLY A 252 -6.26 2.82 -5.23
C GLY A 252 -7.25 3.92 -4.85
N ARG A 253 -7.46 4.91 -5.73
CA ARG A 253 -8.43 6.00 -5.55
C ARG A 253 -9.86 5.48 -5.46
N TYR A 254 -10.25 4.60 -6.37
CA TYR A 254 -11.59 4.01 -6.38
C TYR A 254 -11.86 3.15 -5.13
N GLY A 255 -10.87 2.38 -4.70
CA GLY A 255 -10.92 1.60 -3.46
C GLY A 255 -11.18 2.50 -2.23
N ALA A 256 -10.52 3.65 -2.15
CA ALA A 256 -10.75 4.62 -1.09
C ALA A 256 -12.22 5.12 -1.06
N GLU A 257 -12.80 5.41 -2.21
CA GLU A 257 -14.21 5.83 -2.29
C GLU A 257 -15.19 4.69 -1.88
N LEU A 258 -14.90 3.44 -2.24
CA LEU A 258 -15.71 2.30 -1.81
C LEU A 258 -15.65 2.09 -0.29
N ILE A 259 -14.44 2.17 0.29
CA ILE A 259 -14.20 2.05 1.73
C ILE A 259 -14.92 3.18 2.49
N LYS A 260 -14.80 4.42 2.02
CA LYS A 260 -15.54 5.56 2.58
C LYS A 260 -17.04 5.32 2.62
N LYS A 261 -17.62 4.79 1.52
CA LYS A 261 -19.06 4.47 1.48
C LYS A 261 -19.43 3.43 2.52
N LYS A 262 -18.62 2.40 2.70
CA LYS A 262 -18.85 1.37 3.70
C LYS A 262 -18.78 1.94 5.12
N LEU A 263 -17.70 2.64 5.46
CA LEU A 263 -17.49 3.21 6.80
C LEU A 263 -18.50 4.31 7.20
N LYS A 264 -19.18 4.92 6.24
CA LYS A 264 -20.25 5.92 6.53
C LYS A 264 -21.63 5.30 6.68
N ASN A 265 -21.82 4.06 6.25
CA ASN A 265 -23.09 3.32 6.34
C ASN A 265 -23.15 2.40 7.58
N GLU A 266 -22.05 2.26 8.29
CA GLU A 266 -21.92 1.59 9.60
C GLU A 266 -22.10 2.61 10.75
#